data_c08ab83050f3117903e05ba13e2dc86c
#
_entry.id   c08ab83050f3117903e05ba13e2dc86c
#
_cell.length_a   1.000
_cell.length_b   1.000
_cell.length_c   1.000
_cell.angle_alpha   90.00
_cell.angle_beta   90.00
_cell.angle_gamma   90.00
#
_symmetry.space_group_name_H-M   'P 1'
#
loop_
_entity.id
_entity.type
_entity.pdbx_description
1 polymer ?
#
loop_
_entity_poly.entity_id
_entity_poly.type
_entity_poly.pdbx_seq_one_letter_code
_entity_poly.pdbx_strand_id
1 'polypeptide(L)'
;MAAACTHTDMIHDVTPSAKGCEECLKTGSWWVHLRMCRTCGHAGCCDSSPNKHATKHFHATKHPIVKSMEPGEDWSWCYADETVVE
;
A
#
# COMPACT_ATOMS: atom_id res chain seq x y z
N MET A 1 17.32 -7.23 16.46
CA MET A 1 16.93 -5.91 15.97
C MET A 1 16.41 -6.03 14.56
N ALA A 2 15.18 -5.55 14.31
CA ALA A 2 14.63 -5.59 12.96
C ALA A 2 15.48 -4.69 12.06
N ALA A 3 15.72 -5.14 10.82
CA ALA A 3 16.41 -4.30 9.85
C ALA A 3 15.54 -3.07 9.55
N ALA A 4 16.13 -1.89 9.61
CA ALA A 4 15.41 -0.69 9.23
C ALA A 4 15.15 -0.70 7.72
N CYS A 5 13.97 -0.24 7.31
CA CYS A 5 13.68 -0.07 5.90
C CYS A 5 14.62 0.98 5.30
N THR A 6 15.25 0.67 4.18
CA THR A 6 16.19 1.56 3.52
C THR A 6 15.53 2.51 2.51
N HIS A 7 14.18 2.46 2.40
CA HIS A 7 13.43 3.20 1.38
C HIS A 7 12.59 4.33 1.97
N THR A 8 12.91 4.78 3.18
CA THR A 8 12.10 5.83 3.86
C THR A 8 12.11 7.16 3.12
N ASP A 9 13.10 7.40 2.26
CA ASP A 9 13.14 8.57 1.39
C ASP A 9 12.05 8.55 0.31
N MET A 10 11.41 7.40 0.09
CA MET A 10 10.28 7.26 -0.83
C MET A 10 8.93 7.60 -0.18
N ILE A 11 8.93 7.93 1.11
CA ILE A 11 7.71 8.33 1.80
C ILE A 11 7.43 9.80 1.54
N HIS A 12 6.29 10.09 0.93
CA HIS A 12 5.87 11.45 0.62
C HIS A 12 4.59 11.78 1.39
N ASP A 13 4.29 13.05 1.53
CA ASP A 13 3.04 13.51 2.14
C ASP A 13 1.94 13.44 1.09
N VAL A 14 1.23 12.32 1.05
CA VAL A 14 0.22 12.04 0.04
C VAL A 14 -1.11 11.68 0.68
N THR A 15 -2.19 11.88 -0.08
CA THR A 15 -3.54 11.46 0.31
C THR A 15 -3.98 10.28 -0.56
N PRO A 16 -4.89 9.42 -0.06
CA PRO A 16 -5.38 8.30 -0.87
C PRO A 16 -6.05 8.78 -2.16
N SER A 17 -5.77 8.07 -3.27
CA SER A 17 -6.33 8.40 -4.57
C SER A 17 -7.82 8.10 -4.67
N ALA A 18 -8.36 7.25 -3.79
CA ALA A 18 -9.77 6.87 -3.77
C ALA A 18 -10.15 6.44 -2.36
N LYS A 19 -11.46 6.33 -2.11
CA LYS A 19 -11.99 5.86 -0.82
C LYS A 19 -12.08 4.34 -0.76
N GLY A 20 -11.65 3.65 -1.79
CA GLY A 20 -11.60 2.20 -1.89
C GLY A 20 -10.46 1.81 -2.79
N CYS A 21 -10.34 0.52 -3.10
CA CYS A 21 -9.33 0.07 -4.05
C CYS A 21 -9.63 0.69 -5.42
N GLU A 22 -8.72 1.50 -5.94
CA GLU A 22 -8.91 2.25 -7.16
C GLU A 22 -9.27 1.33 -8.34
N GLU A 23 -8.52 0.26 -8.52
CA GLU A 23 -8.77 -0.68 -9.61
C GLU A 23 -10.03 -1.52 -9.40
N CYS A 24 -10.29 -1.95 -8.15
CA CYS A 24 -11.51 -2.70 -7.85
C CYS A 24 -12.77 -1.87 -8.10
N LEU A 25 -12.72 -0.57 -7.80
CA LEU A 25 -13.84 0.32 -8.10
C LEU A 25 -14.11 0.42 -9.58
N LYS A 26 -13.07 0.42 -10.41
CA LYS A 26 -13.21 0.47 -11.88
C LYS A 26 -13.76 -0.81 -12.48
N THR A 27 -13.42 -1.96 -11.88
CA THR A 27 -13.80 -3.27 -12.43
C THR A 27 -15.00 -3.90 -11.72
N GLY A 28 -15.52 -3.25 -10.67
CA GLY A 28 -16.62 -3.81 -9.88
C GLY A 28 -16.20 -4.95 -8.98
N SER A 29 -14.92 -5.12 -8.72
CA SER A 29 -14.40 -6.16 -7.83
C SER A 29 -14.50 -5.73 -6.37
N TRP A 30 -14.33 -6.69 -5.47
CA TRP A 30 -14.35 -6.45 -4.03
C TRP A 30 -12.95 -6.59 -3.43
N TRP A 31 -12.78 -6.06 -2.21
CA TRP A 31 -11.52 -6.13 -1.49
C TRP A 31 -11.78 -6.44 -0.01
N VAL A 32 -10.72 -6.93 0.69
CA VAL A 32 -10.79 -7.20 2.13
C VAL A 32 -10.30 -5.98 2.90
N HIS A 33 -9.06 -5.56 2.68
CA HIS A 33 -8.48 -4.37 3.31
C HIS A 33 -7.82 -3.50 2.26
N LEU A 34 -7.52 -2.26 2.64
CA LEU A 34 -6.93 -1.28 1.75
C LEU A 34 -5.53 -0.90 2.20
N ARG A 35 -4.68 -0.60 1.23
CA ARG A 35 -3.33 -0.09 1.45
C ARG A 35 -3.12 1.15 0.58
N MET A 36 -2.45 2.16 1.13
CA MET A 36 -2.11 3.38 0.40
C MET A 36 -0.62 3.40 0.11
N CYS A 37 -0.24 3.61 -1.15
CA CYS A 37 1.16 3.81 -1.52
C CYS A 37 1.64 5.15 -0.93
N ARG A 38 2.70 5.11 -0.13
CA ARG A 38 3.19 6.32 0.54
C ARG A 38 4.04 7.20 -0.37
N THR A 39 4.31 6.76 -1.59
CA THR A 39 5.02 7.56 -2.58
C THR A 39 4.06 8.40 -3.42
N CYS A 40 2.94 7.82 -3.88
CA CYS A 40 2.03 8.51 -4.80
C CYS A 40 0.56 8.55 -4.34
N GLY A 41 0.21 7.89 -3.23
CA GLY A 41 -1.16 7.89 -2.72
C GLY A 41 -2.10 6.87 -3.36
N HIS A 42 -1.61 6.00 -4.23
CA HIS A 42 -2.44 4.97 -4.86
C HIS A 42 -3.11 4.08 -3.81
N ALA A 43 -4.44 3.98 -3.87
CA ALA A 43 -5.22 3.10 -2.99
C ALA A 43 -5.43 1.76 -3.66
N GLY A 44 -4.89 0.69 -3.07
CA GLY A 44 -4.99 -0.66 -3.60
C GLY A 44 -5.43 -1.65 -2.53
N CYS A 45 -5.94 -2.80 -2.96
CA CYS A 45 -6.36 -3.85 -2.05
C CYS A 45 -5.18 -4.70 -1.57
N CYS A 46 -5.32 -5.25 -0.36
CA CYS A 46 -4.25 -6.02 0.28
C CYS A 46 -4.11 -7.42 -0.33
N ASP A 47 -3.10 -8.17 0.13
CA ASP A 47 -2.82 -9.51 -0.36
C ASP A 47 -3.88 -10.54 0.04
N SER A 48 -4.74 -10.22 1.02
CA SER A 48 -5.90 -11.06 1.35
C SER A 48 -7.06 -10.86 0.38
N SER A 49 -7.00 -9.84 -0.46
CA SER A 49 -8.02 -9.55 -1.48
C SER A 49 -7.76 -10.38 -2.73
N PRO A 50 -8.79 -10.68 -3.55
CA PRO A 50 -8.60 -11.50 -4.75
C PRO A 50 -7.61 -10.91 -5.74
N ASN A 51 -7.59 -9.59 -5.90
CA ASN A 51 -6.83 -8.93 -6.95
C ASN A 51 -5.46 -8.41 -6.52
N LYS A 52 -5.21 -8.25 -5.22
CA LYS A 52 -3.90 -7.83 -4.67
C LYS A 52 -3.33 -6.59 -5.37
N HIS A 53 -4.16 -5.57 -5.57
CA HIS A 53 -3.77 -4.39 -6.36
C HIS A 53 -2.63 -3.60 -5.74
N ALA A 54 -2.52 -3.57 -4.40
CA ALA A 54 -1.40 -2.88 -3.75
C ALA A 54 -0.06 -3.52 -4.11
N THR A 55 0.02 -4.85 -4.09
CA THR A 55 1.23 -5.58 -4.49
C THR A 55 1.51 -5.40 -5.98
N LYS A 56 0.48 -5.45 -6.82
CA LYS A 56 0.65 -5.21 -8.26
C LYS A 56 1.17 -3.80 -8.53
N HIS A 57 0.71 -2.81 -7.77
CA HIS A 57 1.19 -1.44 -7.88
C HIS A 57 2.70 -1.36 -7.57
N PHE A 58 3.15 -2.03 -6.50
CA PHE A 58 4.57 -2.09 -6.18
C PHE A 58 5.37 -2.69 -7.35
N HIS A 59 4.92 -3.81 -7.90
CA HIS A 59 5.63 -4.46 -9.00
C HIS A 59 5.70 -3.58 -10.25
N ALA A 60 4.65 -2.80 -10.51
CA ALA A 60 4.59 -1.94 -11.69
C ALA A 60 5.42 -0.67 -11.54
N THR A 61 5.43 -0.06 -10.36
CA THR A 61 6.01 1.27 -10.14
C THR A 61 7.31 1.25 -9.33
N LYS A 62 7.57 0.15 -8.61
CA LYS A 62 8.68 0.04 -7.65
C LYS A 62 8.55 1.01 -6.46
N HIS A 63 7.34 1.50 -6.19
CA HIS A 63 7.07 2.26 -4.97
C HIS A 63 6.94 1.29 -3.81
N PRO A 64 7.93 1.23 -2.88
CA PRO A 64 8.04 0.08 -1.98
C PRO A 64 7.16 0.15 -0.74
N ILE A 65 6.68 1.32 -0.35
CA ILE A 65 6.09 1.49 0.97
C ILE A 65 4.59 1.76 0.85
N VAL A 66 3.81 0.95 1.58
CA VAL A 66 2.37 1.13 1.71
C VAL A 66 2.00 1.33 3.17
N LYS A 67 0.87 1.98 3.41
CA LYS A 67 0.30 2.17 4.74
C LYS A 67 -1.10 1.56 4.77
N SER A 68 -1.47 0.97 5.92
CA SER A 68 -2.84 0.53 6.11
C SER A 68 -3.80 1.72 6.08
N MET A 69 -4.92 1.58 5.37
CA MET A 69 -5.99 2.57 5.35
C MET A 69 -7.12 2.21 6.31
N GLU A 70 -6.99 1.12 7.07
CA GLU A 70 -8.04 0.65 7.96
C GLU A 70 -8.07 1.47 9.24
N PRO A 71 -9.27 1.83 9.75
CA PRO A 71 -9.38 2.58 11.01
C PRO A 71 -8.70 1.84 12.16
N GLY A 72 -7.91 2.56 12.94
CA GLY A 72 -7.18 1.99 14.05
C GLY A 72 -5.86 1.34 13.68
N GLU A 73 -5.51 1.26 12.41
CA GLU A 73 -4.23 0.73 11.95
C GLU A 73 -3.38 1.89 11.42
N ASP A 74 -2.17 2.02 11.94
CA ASP A 74 -1.26 3.11 11.54
C ASP A 74 0.11 2.61 11.08
N TRP A 75 0.23 1.29 10.87
CA TRP A 75 1.50 0.70 10.45
C TRP A 75 1.74 0.89 8.95
N SER A 76 3.02 0.84 8.58
CA SER A 76 3.45 0.84 7.18
C SER A 76 4.31 -0.38 6.90
N TRP A 77 4.35 -0.81 5.65
CA TRP A 77 5.07 -1.99 5.21
C TRP A 77 5.94 -1.65 4.00
N CYS A 78 7.17 -2.13 4.02
CA CYS A 78 8.08 -2.01 2.88
C CYS A 78 8.14 -3.35 2.13
N TYR A 79 7.63 -3.39 0.92
CA TYR A 79 7.65 -4.61 0.10
C TYR A 79 9.08 -5.01 -0.30
N ALA A 80 9.95 -4.02 -0.55
CA ALA A 80 11.31 -4.30 -1.02
C ALA A 80 12.16 -4.95 0.06
N ASP A 81 12.04 -4.46 1.30
CA ASP A 81 12.80 -4.98 2.44
C ASP A 81 12.01 -6.00 3.26
N GLU A 82 10.73 -6.21 2.94
CA GLU A 82 9.82 -7.13 3.62
C GLU A 82 9.84 -6.93 5.14
N THR A 83 9.66 -5.66 5.54
CA THR A 83 9.67 -5.28 6.95
C THR A 83 8.67 -4.17 7.23
N VAL A 84 8.25 -4.06 8.49
CA VAL A 84 7.42 -2.94 8.96
C VAL A 84 8.30 -1.70 9.01
N VAL A 85 7.75 -0.58 8.51
CA VAL A 85 8.44 0.71 8.55
C VAL A 85 8.11 1.40 9.86
N GLU A 86 9.13 1.77 10.58
CA GLU A 86 8.98 2.49 11.85
C GLU A 86 9.21 3.99 11.68
#